data_0f7d4bef4ceedad42f5fd151f603d7b3
#
_entry.id   0f7d4bef4ceedad42f5fd151f603d7b3
#
_cell.length_a   1.000
_cell.length_b   1.000
_cell.length_c   1.000
_cell.angle_alpha   90.00
_cell.angle_beta   90.00
_cell.angle_gamma   90.00
#
_symmetry.space_group_name_H-M   'P 1'
#
loop_
_entity.id
_entity.type
_entity.pdbx_description
1 polymer ?
#
loop_
_entity_poly.entity_id
_entity_poly.type
_entity_poly.pdbx_seq_one_letter_code
_entity_poly.pdbx_strand_id
1 'polypeptide(L)'
;MSKKNFAKKAIPISRPSPEEAMEAVKTLLAFAGDDPTREGLVETPKRVIKAYGEFFAGYDEDPEEVLSKTFEQVEGYDEMVIVKGIRVESHCEHHMVPILGVAHVGYIPDQRVVGISKLARIIDIFGAPVTVPAGKDALSKSHTSALFFKIPST
;
A
#
# COMPACT_ATOMS: atom_id res chain seq x y z
N MET A 1 14.40 4.67 25.77
CA MET A 1 14.48 4.89 24.31
C MET A 1 13.09 5.25 23.80
N SER A 2 12.97 6.40 23.15
CA SER A 2 11.68 7.00 22.77
C SER A 2 10.97 6.16 21.73
N LYS A 3 9.72 5.73 22.00
CA LYS A 3 8.81 5.13 21.04
C LYS A 3 8.52 6.16 19.95
N LYS A 4 9.16 6.06 18.79
CA LYS A 4 8.75 6.84 17.62
C LYS A 4 7.42 6.28 17.16
N ASN A 5 6.32 6.98 17.49
CA ASN A 5 5.00 6.75 16.93
C ASN A 5 5.08 6.92 15.41
N PHE A 6 4.96 5.83 14.68
CA PHE A 6 4.82 5.82 13.23
C PHE A 6 3.41 6.22 12.75
N ALA A 7 2.47 6.38 13.68
CA ALA A 7 1.15 6.90 13.35
C ALA A 7 1.28 8.37 12.93
N LYS A 8 1.50 8.60 11.64
CA LYS A 8 1.16 9.90 11.04
C LYS A 8 -0.32 10.11 11.31
N LYS A 9 -0.64 11.07 12.17
CA LYS A 9 -2.00 11.53 12.40
C LYS A 9 -2.59 11.85 11.02
N ALA A 10 -3.45 10.98 10.50
CA ALA A 10 -4.08 11.20 9.22
C ALA A 10 -4.80 12.55 9.30
N ILE A 11 -4.47 13.47 8.40
CA ILE A 11 -5.22 14.71 8.27
C ILE A 11 -6.64 14.25 7.88
N PRO A 12 -7.68 14.65 8.64
CA PRO A 12 -9.04 14.26 8.29
C PRO A 12 -9.39 14.89 6.94
N ILE A 13 -9.26 14.10 5.88
CA ILE A 13 -9.66 14.48 4.54
C ILE A 13 -11.16 14.19 4.44
N SER A 14 -11.95 15.21 4.14
CA SER A 14 -13.34 15.00 3.75
C SER A 14 -13.35 14.26 2.41
N ARG A 15 -13.71 12.98 2.42
CA ARG A 15 -13.85 12.21 1.18
C ARG A 15 -15.10 12.70 0.43
N PRO A 16 -14.98 13.03 -0.88
CA PRO A 16 -16.15 13.35 -1.70
C PRO A 16 -17.07 12.13 -1.82
N SER A 17 -18.31 12.38 -2.22
CA SER A 17 -19.24 11.29 -2.54
C SER A 17 -18.79 10.54 -3.79
N PRO A 18 -19.23 9.27 -3.98
CA PRO A 18 -18.97 8.53 -5.20
C PRO A 18 -19.47 9.27 -6.45
N GLU A 19 -20.59 9.98 -6.35
CA GLU A 19 -21.20 10.76 -7.42
C GLU A 19 -20.30 11.93 -7.84
N GLU A 20 -19.79 12.70 -6.87
CA GLU A 20 -18.83 13.79 -7.11
C GLU A 20 -17.55 13.26 -7.76
N ALA A 21 -17.06 12.11 -7.29
CA ALA A 21 -15.88 11.49 -7.86
C ALA A 21 -16.11 10.99 -9.31
N MET A 22 -17.30 10.45 -9.63
CA MET A 22 -17.66 10.06 -10.99
C MET A 22 -17.75 11.28 -11.93
N GLU A 23 -18.28 12.41 -11.47
CA GLU A 23 -18.31 13.65 -12.27
C GLU A 23 -16.87 14.18 -12.57
N ALA A 24 -15.96 14.05 -11.61
CA ALA A 24 -14.55 14.39 -11.84
C ALA A 24 -13.92 13.50 -12.93
N VAL A 25 -14.24 12.21 -12.97
CA VAL A 25 -13.78 11.31 -14.03
C VAL A 25 -14.33 11.72 -15.41
N LYS A 26 -15.61 12.09 -15.51
CA LYS A 26 -16.19 12.62 -16.77
C LYS A 26 -15.47 13.88 -17.23
N THR A 27 -15.18 14.77 -16.30
CA THR A 27 -14.41 16.00 -16.59
C THR A 27 -13.02 15.68 -17.16
N LEU A 28 -12.32 14.68 -16.58
CA LEU A 28 -11.01 14.25 -17.06
C LEU A 28 -11.08 13.60 -18.45
N LEU A 29 -12.12 12.81 -18.74
CA LEU A 29 -12.33 12.22 -20.07
C LEU A 29 -12.54 13.31 -21.12
N ALA A 30 -13.38 14.31 -20.82
CA ALA A 30 -13.60 15.45 -21.71
C ALA A 30 -12.34 16.29 -21.89
N PHE A 31 -11.58 16.53 -20.82
CA PHE A 31 -10.29 17.23 -20.89
C PHE A 31 -9.27 16.50 -21.77
N ALA A 32 -9.28 15.16 -21.76
CA ALA A 32 -8.45 14.32 -22.62
C ALA A 32 -8.89 14.35 -24.11
N GLY A 33 -10.05 14.95 -24.42
CA GLY A 33 -10.56 15.12 -25.77
C GLY A 33 -11.53 14.04 -26.25
N ASP A 34 -12.06 13.23 -25.33
CA ASP A 34 -13.07 12.20 -25.68
C ASP A 34 -14.46 12.59 -25.15
N ASP A 35 -15.51 12.06 -25.76
CA ASP A 35 -16.90 12.28 -25.35
C ASP A 35 -17.31 11.29 -24.24
N PRO A 36 -17.48 11.76 -22.99
CA PRO A 36 -17.86 10.88 -21.89
C PRO A 36 -19.26 10.30 -22.02
N THR A 37 -20.09 10.78 -22.96
CA THR A 37 -21.47 10.30 -23.18
C THR A 37 -21.55 9.18 -24.20
N ARG A 38 -20.49 8.92 -24.98
CA ARG A 38 -20.49 7.83 -25.95
C ARG A 38 -20.62 6.47 -25.25
N GLU A 39 -21.25 5.52 -25.91
CA GLU A 39 -21.61 4.20 -25.39
C GLU A 39 -20.44 3.49 -24.67
N GLY A 40 -19.23 3.55 -25.21
CA GLY A 40 -18.05 2.91 -24.61
C GLY A 40 -17.56 3.57 -23.32
N LEU A 41 -17.95 4.83 -23.00
CA LEU A 41 -17.49 5.58 -21.84
C LEU A 41 -18.56 5.84 -20.76
N VAL A 42 -19.83 5.59 -21.05
CA VAL A 42 -20.94 5.87 -20.10
C VAL A 42 -20.71 5.20 -18.74
N GLU A 43 -20.22 3.97 -18.72
CA GLU A 43 -19.94 3.23 -17.46
C GLU A 43 -18.52 3.46 -16.92
N THR A 44 -17.64 4.17 -17.64
CA THR A 44 -16.23 4.35 -17.26
C THR A 44 -16.08 5.07 -15.92
N PRO A 45 -16.81 6.15 -15.60
CA PRO A 45 -16.70 6.82 -14.31
C PRO A 45 -16.92 5.87 -13.13
N LYS A 46 -17.97 5.04 -13.19
CA LYS A 46 -18.28 4.06 -12.16
C LYS A 46 -17.17 3.00 -12.02
N ARG A 47 -16.65 2.52 -13.15
CA ARG A 47 -15.57 1.52 -13.16
C ARG A 47 -14.28 2.09 -12.57
N VAL A 48 -13.94 3.34 -12.90
CA VAL A 48 -12.74 4.02 -12.37
C VAL A 48 -12.85 4.18 -10.86
N ILE A 49 -13.98 4.66 -10.33
CA ILE A 49 -14.15 4.84 -8.89
C ILE A 49 -14.09 3.51 -8.14
N LYS A 50 -14.68 2.44 -8.70
CA LYS A 50 -14.55 1.10 -8.14
C LYS A 50 -13.08 0.65 -8.11
N ALA A 51 -12.36 0.79 -9.22
CA ALA A 51 -10.96 0.42 -9.31
C ALA A 51 -10.08 1.23 -8.34
N TYR A 52 -10.34 2.52 -8.17
CA TYR A 52 -9.62 3.37 -7.22
C TYR A 52 -9.86 2.95 -5.76
N GLY A 53 -11.07 2.49 -5.43
CA GLY A 53 -11.35 1.91 -4.13
C GLY A 53 -10.50 0.66 -3.85
N GLU A 54 -10.22 -0.14 -4.87
CA GLU A 54 -9.34 -1.32 -4.77
C GLU A 54 -7.85 -0.91 -4.75
N PHE A 55 -7.43 -0.03 -5.66
CA PHE A 55 -6.03 0.41 -5.78
C PHE A 55 -5.51 1.14 -4.54
N PHE A 56 -6.38 1.90 -3.87
CA PHE A 56 -6.01 2.71 -2.71
C PHE A 56 -6.55 2.17 -1.38
N ALA A 57 -6.94 0.90 -1.34
CA ALA A 57 -7.48 0.26 -0.13
C ALA A 57 -6.54 0.32 1.08
N GLY A 58 -5.23 0.38 0.85
CA GLY A 58 -4.24 0.49 1.92
C GLY A 58 -4.35 1.74 2.79
N TYR A 59 -5.07 2.79 2.33
CA TYR A 59 -5.36 3.95 3.17
C TYR A 59 -6.34 3.65 4.31
N ASP A 60 -7.14 2.59 4.18
CA ASP A 60 -8.15 2.19 5.15
C ASP A 60 -7.70 1.02 6.03
N GLU A 61 -6.47 0.54 5.85
CA GLU A 61 -5.90 -0.57 6.60
C GLU A 61 -4.85 -0.10 7.63
N ASP A 62 -4.83 -0.77 8.78
CA ASP A 62 -3.82 -0.52 9.82
C ASP A 62 -2.71 -1.59 9.76
N PRO A 63 -1.48 -1.22 9.38
CA PRO A 63 -0.37 -2.17 9.34
C PRO A 63 0.00 -2.71 10.73
N GLU A 64 -0.21 -1.94 11.82
CA GLU A 64 0.07 -2.41 13.18
C GLU A 64 -0.90 -3.54 13.58
N GLU A 65 -2.18 -3.43 13.21
CA GLU A 65 -3.15 -4.50 13.44
C GLU A 65 -2.75 -5.79 12.71
N VAL A 66 -2.31 -5.68 11.46
CA VAL A 66 -1.86 -6.84 10.68
C VAL A 66 -0.65 -7.51 11.30
N LEU A 67 0.33 -6.74 11.78
CA LEU A 67 1.55 -7.24 12.40
C LEU A 67 1.36 -7.73 13.84
N SER A 68 0.30 -7.30 14.54
CA SER A 68 0.01 -7.75 15.91
C SER A 68 -0.34 -9.23 15.99
N LYS A 69 -0.79 -9.85 14.90
CA LYS A 69 -1.14 -11.27 14.81
C LYS A 69 0.11 -12.12 14.65
N THR A 70 0.78 -12.38 15.76
CA THR A 70 2.03 -13.14 15.85
C THR A 70 1.80 -14.51 16.49
N PHE A 71 2.75 -15.42 16.31
CA PHE A 71 2.80 -16.74 16.94
C PHE A 71 3.99 -16.79 17.90
N GLU A 72 3.89 -17.64 18.93
CA GLU A 72 5.05 -17.92 19.77
C GLU A 72 6.14 -18.59 18.95
N GLN A 73 7.37 -18.15 19.17
CA GLN A 73 8.53 -18.74 18.49
C GLN A 73 8.82 -20.12 19.08
N VAL A 74 9.12 -21.08 18.22
CA VAL A 74 9.71 -22.35 18.64
C VAL A 74 11.14 -22.06 19.11
N GLU A 75 11.52 -22.55 20.29
CA GLU A 75 12.82 -22.29 20.91
C GLU A 75 14.00 -22.45 19.95
N GLY A 76 14.88 -21.45 19.92
CA GLY A 76 16.16 -21.49 19.17
C GLY A 76 16.11 -20.97 17.74
N TYR A 77 15.06 -20.29 17.32
CA TYR A 77 15.00 -19.70 15.98
C TYR A 77 15.51 -18.25 16.03
N ASP A 78 16.77 -18.06 15.69
CA ASP A 78 17.47 -16.77 15.65
C ASP A 78 17.87 -16.34 14.22
N GLU A 79 17.47 -17.13 13.21
CA GLU A 79 17.78 -16.85 11.82
C GLU A 79 16.81 -15.82 11.21
N MET A 80 17.31 -15.09 10.23
CA MET A 80 16.51 -14.14 9.46
C MET A 80 15.46 -14.87 8.61
N VAL A 81 14.20 -14.54 8.81
CA VAL A 81 13.11 -14.95 7.91
C VAL A 81 13.06 -14.02 6.72
N ILE A 82 13.16 -14.57 5.50
CA ILE A 82 13.14 -13.78 4.26
C ILE A 82 12.02 -14.27 3.35
N VAL A 83 11.16 -13.37 2.91
CA VAL A 83 10.16 -13.61 1.85
C VAL A 83 10.59 -12.83 0.62
N LYS A 84 10.77 -13.54 -0.49
CA LYS A 84 11.26 -12.97 -1.75
C LYS A 84 10.18 -13.02 -2.83
N GLY A 85 10.27 -12.09 -3.78
CA GLY A 85 9.44 -12.12 -4.97
C GLY A 85 7.98 -11.69 -4.73
N ILE A 86 7.71 -10.88 -3.70
CA ILE A 86 6.38 -10.34 -3.46
C ILE A 86 6.08 -9.30 -4.55
N ARG A 87 5.03 -9.52 -5.31
CA ARG A 87 4.57 -8.54 -6.30
C ARG A 87 4.13 -7.25 -5.60
N VAL A 88 4.55 -6.13 -6.14
CA VAL A 88 4.16 -4.80 -5.65
C VAL A 88 3.40 -4.09 -6.75
N GLU A 89 2.21 -3.60 -6.40
CA GLU A 89 1.44 -2.68 -7.21
C GLU A 89 1.27 -1.39 -6.41
N SER A 90 1.69 -0.27 -7.00
CA SER A 90 1.62 1.04 -6.37
C SER A 90 1.27 2.09 -7.39
N HIS A 91 1.07 3.32 -6.96
CA HIS A 91 0.77 4.44 -7.84
C HIS A 91 1.70 5.60 -7.57
N CYS A 92 2.19 6.23 -8.64
CA CYS A 92 3.05 7.39 -8.56
C CYS A 92 2.28 8.59 -7.99
N GLU A 93 2.81 9.23 -6.95
CA GLU A 93 2.19 10.42 -6.35
C GLU A 93 2.09 11.63 -7.29
N HIS A 94 2.97 11.70 -8.29
CA HIS A 94 3.03 12.83 -9.21
C HIS A 94 1.99 12.75 -10.33
N HIS A 95 1.68 11.54 -10.81
CA HIS A 95 0.84 11.35 -11.99
C HIS A 95 -0.29 10.33 -11.78
N MET A 96 -0.36 9.67 -10.63
CA MET A 96 -1.31 8.60 -10.31
C MET A 96 -1.24 7.40 -11.28
N VAL A 97 -0.13 7.25 -12.01
CA VAL A 97 0.07 6.09 -12.90
C VAL A 97 0.57 4.88 -12.11
N PRO A 98 0.22 3.64 -12.54
CA PRO A 98 0.65 2.42 -11.89
C PRO A 98 2.17 2.26 -11.91
N ILE A 99 2.71 1.75 -10.81
CA ILE A 99 4.09 1.29 -10.67
C ILE A 99 4.03 -0.19 -10.32
N LEU A 100 4.63 -1.03 -11.14
CA LEU A 100 4.75 -2.47 -10.90
C LEU A 100 6.17 -2.80 -10.48
N GLY A 101 6.31 -3.61 -9.44
CA GLY A 101 7.61 -3.97 -8.90
C GLY A 101 7.62 -5.29 -8.17
N VAL A 102 8.76 -5.59 -7.56
CA VAL A 102 8.97 -6.76 -6.71
C VAL A 102 9.62 -6.32 -5.40
N ALA A 103 9.08 -6.77 -4.29
CA ALA A 103 9.65 -6.54 -2.96
C ALA A 103 10.23 -7.84 -2.39
N HIS A 104 11.24 -7.67 -1.56
CA HIS A 104 11.76 -8.70 -0.68
C HIS A 104 11.68 -8.18 0.75
N VAL A 105 11.16 -8.98 1.65
CA VAL A 105 11.00 -8.61 3.06
C VAL A 105 11.80 -9.56 3.92
N GLY A 106 12.63 -9.01 4.80
CA GLY A 106 13.35 -9.78 5.78
C GLY A 106 13.12 -9.23 7.19
N TYR A 107 12.99 -10.11 8.19
CA TYR A 107 12.99 -9.73 9.59
C TYR A 107 13.71 -10.77 10.45
N ILE A 108 14.21 -10.32 11.58
CA ILE A 108 14.79 -11.20 12.60
C ILE A 108 13.72 -11.37 13.68
N PRO A 109 13.26 -12.61 13.96
CA PRO A 109 12.34 -12.88 15.04
C PRO A 109 12.94 -12.48 16.39
N ASP A 110 12.08 -12.04 17.32
CA ASP A 110 12.45 -11.73 18.70
C ASP A 110 11.31 -12.26 19.59
N GLN A 111 11.42 -13.50 20.07
CA GLN A 111 10.43 -14.27 20.86
C GLN A 111 9.12 -14.60 20.14
N ARG A 112 8.76 -13.85 19.09
CA ARG A 112 7.53 -14.11 18.32
C ARG A 112 7.81 -14.02 16.82
N VAL A 113 7.05 -14.78 16.04
CA VAL A 113 7.14 -14.81 14.58
C VAL A 113 5.88 -14.26 13.94
N VAL A 114 6.05 -13.59 12.82
CA VAL A 114 4.94 -13.11 11.98
C VAL A 114 4.71 -14.11 10.85
N GLY A 115 3.45 -14.44 10.61
CA GLY A 115 3.09 -15.33 9.50
C GLY A 115 3.51 -14.73 8.15
N ILE A 116 4.04 -15.57 7.26
CA ILE A 116 4.54 -15.17 5.92
C ILE A 116 3.48 -14.40 5.12
N SER A 117 2.21 -14.81 5.22
CA SER A 117 1.08 -14.13 4.58
C SER A 117 0.88 -12.69 5.07
N LYS A 118 1.27 -12.39 6.32
CA LYS A 118 1.19 -11.04 6.88
C LYS A 118 2.26 -10.12 6.31
N LEU A 119 3.43 -10.67 6.01
CA LEU A 119 4.51 -9.91 5.35
C LEU A 119 4.10 -9.49 3.93
N ALA A 120 3.46 -10.38 3.17
CA ALA A 120 2.91 -10.04 1.86
C ALA A 120 1.83 -8.94 2.00
N ARG A 121 0.90 -9.09 2.96
CA ARG A 121 -0.16 -8.10 3.19
C ARG A 121 0.37 -6.71 3.58
N ILE A 122 1.44 -6.64 4.34
CA ILE A 122 2.10 -5.37 4.65
C ILE A 122 2.61 -4.69 3.38
N ILE A 123 3.16 -5.44 2.44
CA ILE A 123 3.58 -4.88 1.15
C ILE A 123 2.37 -4.32 0.37
N ASP A 124 1.23 -5.00 0.39
CA ASP A 124 0.01 -4.52 -0.25
C ASP A 124 -0.48 -3.21 0.41
N ILE A 125 -0.50 -3.15 1.74
CA ILE A 125 -0.93 -1.97 2.50
C ILE A 125 -0.05 -0.75 2.18
N PHE A 126 1.27 -0.92 2.12
CA PHE A 126 2.19 0.18 1.82
C PHE A 126 2.33 0.47 0.32
N GLY A 127 2.01 -0.50 -0.54
CA GLY A 127 1.98 -0.32 -2.00
C GLY A 127 0.73 0.40 -2.49
N ALA A 128 -0.41 0.18 -1.86
CA ALA A 128 -1.69 0.74 -2.27
C ALA A 128 -1.80 2.28 -2.18
N PRO A 129 -1.19 3.00 -1.21
CA PRO A 129 -1.23 4.46 -1.20
C PRO A 129 -0.53 5.09 -2.41
N VAL A 130 -1.03 6.26 -2.85
CA VAL A 130 -0.40 7.09 -3.91
C VAL A 130 0.99 7.57 -3.48
N THR A 131 1.25 7.63 -2.19
CA THR A 131 2.55 8.01 -1.65
C THR A 131 3.25 6.80 -1.09
N VAL A 132 4.39 6.47 -1.63
CA VAL A 132 5.38 5.74 -0.84
C VAL A 132 5.74 6.65 0.34
N PRO A 133 5.50 6.26 1.61
CA PRO A 133 5.95 7.08 2.72
C PRO A 133 7.45 7.26 2.53
N ALA A 134 7.87 8.50 2.35
CA ALA A 134 9.27 8.84 2.18
C ALA A 134 10.07 8.54 3.45
N GLY A 135 10.38 7.30 3.67
CA GLY A 135 11.65 6.92 4.24
C GLY A 135 12.65 7.28 3.16
N LYS A 136 13.44 8.30 3.39
CA LYS A 136 14.25 9.00 2.39
C LYS A 136 15.20 8.15 1.53
N ASP A 137 15.23 6.83 1.68
CA ASP A 137 16.26 5.97 1.09
C ASP A 137 15.77 4.65 0.48
N ALA A 138 14.48 4.31 0.53
CA ALA A 138 14.07 2.91 0.28
C ALA A 138 13.65 2.57 -1.15
N LEU A 139 13.16 3.51 -1.97
CA LEU A 139 12.53 3.14 -3.24
C LEU A 139 12.96 3.94 -4.48
N SER A 140 13.96 4.82 -4.40
CA SER A 140 14.19 5.78 -5.48
C SER A 140 15.01 5.32 -6.68
N LYS A 141 15.58 4.12 -6.71
CA LYS A 141 16.57 3.80 -7.76
C LYS A 141 16.54 2.39 -8.37
N SER A 142 15.68 1.47 -7.96
CA SER A 142 15.60 0.17 -8.63
C SER A 142 14.18 -0.39 -8.58
N HIS A 143 13.80 -1.18 -9.57
CA HIS A 143 12.52 -1.91 -9.62
C HIS A 143 12.42 -3.01 -8.54
N THR A 144 13.39 -3.08 -7.63
CA THR A 144 13.44 -4.03 -6.54
C THR A 144 13.76 -3.30 -5.25
N SER A 145 12.89 -3.43 -4.25
CA SER A 145 13.07 -2.84 -2.92
C SER A 145 13.14 -3.92 -1.85
N ALA A 146 14.05 -3.75 -0.92
CA ALA A 146 14.16 -4.61 0.26
C ALA A 146 13.75 -3.81 1.51
N LEU A 147 12.82 -4.36 2.26
CA LEU A 147 12.37 -3.83 3.55
C LEU A 147 12.92 -4.70 4.67
N PHE A 148 13.64 -4.06 5.60
CA PHE A 148 14.14 -4.71 6.80
C PHE A 148 13.53 -4.02 8.01
N PHE A 149 12.92 -4.78 8.91
CA PHE A 149 12.41 -4.26 10.17
C PHE A 149 12.57 -5.28 11.29
N LYS A 150 12.70 -4.75 12.49
CA LYS A 150 12.70 -5.52 13.72
C LYS A 150 11.30 -5.47 14.32
N ILE A 151 10.74 -6.63 14.63
CA ILE A 151 9.46 -6.73 15.34
C ILE A 151 9.76 -6.51 16.82
N PRO A 152 9.15 -5.50 17.46
CA PRO A 152 9.35 -5.27 18.89
C PRO A 152 8.86 -6.45 19.71
N SER A 153 9.62 -6.83 20.74
CA SER A 153 9.12 -7.63 21.85
C SER A 153 8.17 -6.76 22.68
N THR A 154 6.92 -7.16 22.78
CA THR A 154 5.94 -6.53 23.69
C THR A 154 6.13 -7.06 25.09
#